data_64db2a346426109eb1873fe2ee180661
#
_entry.id   64db2a346426109eb1873fe2ee180661
#
_cell.length_a   1.000
_cell.length_b   1.000
_cell.length_c   1.000
_cell.angle_alpha   90.00
_cell.angle_beta   90.00
_cell.angle_gamma   90.00
#
_symmetry.space_group_name_H-M   'P 1'
#
loop_
_entity.id
_entity.type
_entity.pdbx_description
1 polymer ?
#
loop_
_entity_poly.entity_id
_entity_poly.type
_entity_poly.pdbx_seq_one_letter_code
_entity_poly.pdbx_strand_id
1 'polypeptide(L)'
;MRVRTALLVIPLLLCCSCSRPGQIVGAVEADLPLPPGFALGFNHRESGRYPSPLTGEWRNGDDLEQLIVDAIQAADSSLLVAVQELSLPSLAKQLIAAHRRGVQVKLVLENSYSTPWSEQQPSHLPKHQRHRWHQLQQLADADGDGITTPQEARDGDAVRLLVEAGVPLMDDTEDGSSGSGLMHHKFVVVDDRSVITGSANFTSSGLHGDAGRASTRGNVNHLLRIDSTALAAVFRGEFERMWGDGPGGAKDSRFGLGKGGHEAERITVGDVEVEVLFSPHPKRNASHGLNWLAAKLAAAQRQIDMALFVFSAQQLANVLEERANKGGKIRLVADPGFASRTFSEVLDLLGVALPDRHCKLEANNKPFQQPIRGVGTPRLARGDKLHHKFAVIDNRKVITGSFNWSPSA
;
A
#
# COMPACT_ATOMS: atom_id res chain seq x y z
N MET A 1 82.47 -43.40 7.71
CA MET A 1 81.12 -43.44 8.30
C MET A 1 80.60 -42.00 8.34
N ARG A 2 79.73 -41.61 7.42
CA ARG A 2 79.17 -40.28 7.36
C ARG A 2 77.68 -40.39 7.74
N VAL A 3 77.34 -39.81 8.87
CA VAL A 3 75.93 -39.70 9.35
C VAL A 3 75.28 -38.54 8.63
N ARG A 4 74.21 -38.81 7.89
CA ARG A 4 73.35 -37.79 7.26
C ARG A 4 72.20 -37.48 8.20
N THR A 5 72.19 -36.30 8.71
CA THR A 5 71.07 -35.74 9.49
C THR A 5 70.00 -35.25 8.50
N ALA A 6 68.83 -35.85 8.52
CA ALA A 6 67.68 -35.39 7.73
C ALA A 6 66.87 -34.28 8.54
N LEU A 7 66.84 -33.10 8.01
CA LEU A 7 65.94 -32.03 8.53
C LEU A 7 64.50 -32.26 8.01
N LEU A 8 63.58 -32.52 8.94
CA LEU A 8 62.17 -32.60 8.64
C LEU A 8 61.56 -31.17 8.72
N VAL A 9 61.20 -30.60 7.55
CA VAL A 9 60.49 -29.33 7.49
C VAL A 9 59.00 -29.65 7.50
N ILE A 10 58.31 -29.30 8.59
CA ILE A 10 56.84 -29.37 8.72
C ILE A 10 56.27 -28.04 8.19
N PRO A 11 55.42 -28.04 7.15
CA PRO A 11 54.73 -26.83 6.76
C PRO A 11 53.59 -26.52 7.76
N LEU A 12 53.67 -25.39 8.44
CA LEU A 12 52.60 -24.84 9.25
C LEU A 12 51.50 -24.34 8.30
N LEU A 13 50.43 -25.10 8.14
CA LEU A 13 49.20 -24.64 7.49
C LEU A 13 48.47 -23.66 8.45
N LEU A 14 48.66 -22.36 8.22
CA LEU A 14 47.78 -21.34 8.81
C LEU A 14 46.38 -21.48 8.18
N CYS A 15 45.48 -22.19 8.86
CA CYS A 15 44.05 -22.07 8.61
C CYS A 15 43.56 -20.66 9.01
N CYS A 16 43.50 -19.74 8.05
CA CYS A 16 42.68 -18.54 8.22
C CYS A 16 41.22 -18.96 8.33
N SER A 17 40.76 -19.13 9.55
CA SER A 17 39.33 -19.22 9.85
C SER A 17 38.71 -17.83 9.56
N CYS A 18 38.21 -17.65 8.35
CA CYS A 18 37.25 -16.55 8.08
C CYS A 18 36.01 -16.80 8.92
N SER A 19 35.99 -16.25 10.13
CA SER A 19 34.77 -16.11 10.91
C SER A 19 33.80 -15.28 10.09
N ARG A 20 32.75 -15.90 9.55
CA ARG A 20 31.59 -15.17 9.04
C ARG A 20 31.10 -14.28 10.17
N PRO A 21 30.89 -12.98 9.97
CA PRO A 21 30.26 -12.17 10.99
C PRO A 21 28.93 -12.85 11.30
N GLY A 22 28.79 -13.31 12.55
CA GLY A 22 27.55 -13.89 13.04
C GLY A 22 26.43 -12.89 12.76
N GLN A 23 25.41 -13.31 12.03
CA GLN A 23 24.15 -12.59 12.02
C GLN A 23 23.75 -12.48 13.49
N ILE A 24 23.80 -11.26 14.04
CA ILE A 24 23.11 -10.95 15.27
C ILE A 24 21.63 -11.10 14.92
N VAL A 25 21.08 -12.28 15.18
CA VAL A 25 19.62 -12.44 15.23
C VAL A 25 19.23 -11.68 16.49
N GLY A 26 18.92 -10.39 16.30
CA GLY A 26 18.31 -9.60 17.35
C GLY A 26 17.06 -10.34 17.82
N ALA A 27 16.86 -10.46 19.11
CA ALA A 27 15.62 -10.98 19.65
C ALA A 27 14.47 -10.20 18.99
N VAL A 28 13.51 -10.92 18.38
CA VAL A 28 12.31 -10.28 17.84
C VAL A 28 11.62 -9.60 19.00
N GLU A 29 11.62 -8.27 18.98
CA GLU A 29 10.99 -7.48 20.03
C GLU A 29 9.48 -7.75 19.95
N ALA A 30 8.85 -8.08 21.09
CA ALA A 30 7.42 -8.33 21.14
C ALA A 30 6.65 -7.08 20.71
N ASP A 31 5.58 -7.27 19.92
CA ASP A 31 4.73 -6.16 19.52
C ASP A 31 4.15 -5.45 20.73
N LEU A 32 4.20 -4.12 20.73
CA LEU A 32 3.52 -3.33 21.74
C LEU A 32 1.99 -3.51 21.61
N PRO A 33 1.25 -3.56 22.72
CA PRO A 33 -0.19 -3.65 22.69
C PRO A 33 -0.77 -2.42 21.98
N LEU A 34 -1.71 -2.66 21.07
CA LEU A 34 -2.46 -1.59 20.42
C LEU A 34 -3.51 -1.01 21.37
N PRO A 35 -3.88 0.28 21.21
CA PRO A 35 -4.99 0.86 21.93
C PRO A 35 -6.29 0.07 21.68
N PRO A 36 -7.23 0.01 22.65
CA PRO A 36 -8.52 -0.62 22.45
C PRO A 36 -9.25 -0.06 21.20
N GLY A 37 -9.84 -0.96 20.41
CA GLY A 37 -10.53 -0.61 19.17
C GLY A 37 -9.61 -0.48 17.95
N PHE A 38 -8.31 -0.76 18.09
CA PHE A 38 -7.36 -0.79 16.97
C PHE A 38 -6.85 -2.20 16.71
N ALA A 39 -6.81 -2.58 15.44
CA ALA A 39 -6.10 -3.76 14.97
C ALA A 39 -5.24 -3.37 13.75
N LEU A 40 -4.06 -3.96 13.62
CA LEU A 40 -3.08 -3.61 12.60
C LEU A 40 -2.45 -4.89 12.05
N GLY A 41 -2.41 -5.00 10.73
CA GLY A 41 -1.71 -6.07 10.03
C GLY A 41 -0.64 -5.53 9.09
N PHE A 42 0.50 -6.21 9.03
CA PHE A 42 1.58 -6.01 8.07
C PHE A 42 1.88 -7.34 7.38
N ASN A 43 1.74 -7.43 6.07
CA ASN A 43 2.02 -8.68 5.36
C ASN A 43 3.52 -9.03 5.28
N HIS A 44 4.40 -8.13 5.71
CA HIS A 44 5.84 -8.35 5.85
C HIS A 44 6.31 -7.87 7.22
N ARG A 45 6.28 -8.72 8.23
CA ARG A 45 6.89 -8.52 9.54
C ARG A 45 7.39 -9.85 10.09
N GLU A 46 8.27 -9.81 11.07
CA GLU A 46 8.89 -11.02 11.63
C GLU A 46 8.03 -11.70 12.70
N SER A 47 7.20 -10.95 13.40
CA SER A 47 6.41 -11.43 14.54
C SER A 47 5.17 -12.24 14.17
N GLY A 48 4.68 -12.15 12.94
CA GLY A 48 3.52 -12.89 12.44
C GLY A 48 3.90 -14.01 11.47
N ARG A 49 3.07 -15.04 11.36
CA ARG A 49 3.20 -16.09 10.33
C ARG A 49 1.83 -16.57 9.88
N TYR A 50 1.69 -16.80 8.59
CA TYR A 50 0.48 -17.39 7.99
C TYR A 50 0.82 -18.24 6.77
N PRO A 51 -0.03 -19.25 6.41
CA PRO A 51 0.14 -19.99 5.18
C PRO A 51 -0.37 -19.14 4.01
N SER A 52 0.45 -18.98 2.97
CA SER A 52 0.03 -18.25 1.77
C SER A 52 -1.12 -18.96 1.08
N PRO A 53 -2.24 -18.29 0.79
CA PRO A 53 -3.35 -18.90 0.05
C PRO A 53 -3.00 -19.24 -1.41
N LEU A 54 -1.91 -18.64 -1.96
CA LEU A 54 -1.47 -18.90 -3.33
C LEU A 54 -0.54 -20.12 -3.44
N THR A 55 0.27 -20.41 -2.41
CA THR A 55 1.30 -21.45 -2.47
C THR A 55 1.21 -22.49 -1.37
N GLY A 56 0.40 -22.27 -0.34
CA GLY A 56 0.34 -23.10 0.87
C GLY A 56 1.58 -23.00 1.77
N GLU A 57 2.63 -22.28 1.35
CA GLU A 57 3.85 -22.13 2.13
C GLU A 57 3.68 -21.12 3.26
N TRP A 58 4.33 -21.41 4.40
CA TRP A 58 4.34 -20.50 5.54
C TRP A 58 5.19 -19.26 5.27
N ARG A 59 4.63 -18.09 5.54
CA ARG A 59 5.25 -16.78 5.35
C ARG A 59 5.26 -15.97 6.64
N ASN A 60 6.33 -15.21 6.86
CA ASN A 60 6.36 -14.21 7.92
C ASN A 60 5.51 -13.01 7.50
N GLY A 61 4.69 -12.52 8.42
CA GLY A 61 3.75 -11.43 8.21
C GLY A 61 2.35 -11.79 8.71
N ASP A 62 1.43 -10.85 8.57
CA ASP A 62 0.02 -11.05 8.86
C ASP A 62 -0.74 -11.35 7.56
N ASP A 63 -1.77 -12.16 7.66
CA ASP A 63 -2.72 -12.35 6.57
C ASP A 63 -3.69 -11.16 6.49
N LEU A 64 -3.37 -10.23 5.58
CA LEU A 64 -4.21 -9.06 5.37
C LEU A 64 -5.55 -9.39 4.71
N GLU A 65 -5.61 -10.47 3.92
CA GLU A 65 -6.87 -10.94 3.36
C GLU A 65 -7.80 -11.44 4.46
N GLN A 66 -7.28 -12.23 5.40
CA GLN A 66 -8.07 -12.73 6.51
C GLN A 66 -8.64 -11.59 7.37
N LEU A 67 -7.87 -10.51 7.60
CA LEU A 67 -8.37 -9.33 8.31
C LEU A 67 -9.60 -8.70 7.62
N ILE A 68 -9.59 -8.64 6.28
CA ILE A 68 -10.73 -8.15 5.48
C ILE A 68 -11.89 -9.16 5.53
N VAL A 69 -11.60 -10.45 5.37
CA VAL A 69 -12.61 -11.53 5.39
C VAL A 69 -13.32 -11.56 6.72
N ASP A 70 -12.61 -11.49 7.83
CA ASP A 70 -13.21 -11.50 9.18
C ASP A 70 -14.21 -10.34 9.34
N ALA A 71 -13.87 -9.16 8.84
CA ALA A 71 -14.74 -7.99 8.89
C ALA A 71 -15.99 -8.14 7.99
N ILE A 72 -15.82 -8.71 6.78
CA ILE A 72 -16.95 -8.97 5.87
C ILE A 72 -17.89 -10.02 6.47
N GLN A 73 -17.34 -11.07 7.10
CA GLN A 73 -18.13 -12.13 7.73
C GLN A 73 -18.88 -11.64 8.96
N ALA A 74 -18.28 -10.73 9.73
CA ALA A 74 -18.87 -10.11 10.92
C ALA A 74 -19.88 -9.00 10.60
N ALA A 75 -20.05 -8.63 9.34
CA ALA A 75 -21.00 -7.59 8.94
C ALA A 75 -22.45 -8.10 9.02
N ASP A 76 -23.30 -7.31 9.69
CA ASP A 76 -24.72 -7.60 9.89
C ASP A 76 -25.63 -6.76 9.02
N SER A 77 -25.26 -5.51 8.70
CA SER A 77 -26.13 -4.54 8.06
C SER A 77 -25.58 -3.92 6.79
N SER A 78 -24.29 -3.49 6.78
CA SER A 78 -23.75 -2.76 5.64
C SER A 78 -22.25 -2.92 5.46
N LEU A 79 -21.81 -2.93 4.19
CA LEU A 79 -20.43 -2.90 3.74
C LEU A 79 -20.28 -1.84 2.65
N LEU A 80 -19.58 -0.74 2.95
CA LEU A 80 -19.26 0.30 1.98
C LEU A 80 -17.78 0.16 1.61
N VAL A 81 -17.49 -0.31 0.41
CA VAL A 81 -16.14 -0.63 -0.06
C VAL A 81 -15.70 0.40 -1.10
N ALA A 82 -14.69 1.20 -0.79
CA ALA A 82 -14.01 2.05 -1.76
C ALA A 82 -12.55 1.61 -1.87
N VAL A 83 -12.22 0.96 -2.96
CA VAL A 83 -10.87 0.47 -3.21
C VAL A 83 -10.51 0.66 -4.68
N GLN A 84 -9.31 1.15 -4.95
CA GLN A 84 -8.87 1.37 -6.32
C GLN A 84 -9.00 0.09 -7.17
N GLU A 85 -8.52 -1.04 -6.66
CA GLU A 85 -8.56 -2.32 -7.36
C GLU A 85 -8.97 -3.45 -6.41
N LEU A 86 -10.00 -4.22 -6.83
CA LEU A 86 -10.42 -5.48 -6.23
C LEU A 86 -10.36 -6.56 -7.31
N SER A 87 -9.39 -7.46 -7.22
CA SER A 87 -9.20 -8.52 -8.21
C SER A 87 -9.03 -9.91 -7.58
N LEU A 88 -9.11 -10.03 -6.24
CA LEU A 88 -9.13 -11.33 -5.56
C LEU A 88 -10.52 -11.96 -5.61
N PRO A 89 -10.68 -13.13 -6.28
CA PRO A 89 -11.97 -13.82 -6.35
C PRO A 89 -12.49 -14.28 -4.99
N SER A 90 -11.59 -14.59 -4.05
CA SER A 90 -11.92 -14.95 -2.67
C SER A 90 -12.67 -13.82 -1.96
N LEU A 91 -12.17 -12.58 -2.04
CA LEU A 91 -12.83 -11.41 -1.44
C LEU A 91 -14.17 -11.10 -2.14
N ALA A 92 -14.23 -11.21 -3.47
CA ALA A 92 -15.50 -11.06 -4.20
C ALA A 92 -16.56 -12.07 -3.71
N LYS A 93 -16.18 -13.34 -3.54
CA LYS A 93 -17.07 -14.39 -3.02
C LYS A 93 -17.56 -14.10 -1.60
N GLN A 94 -16.71 -13.53 -0.71
CA GLN A 94 -17.12 -13.10 0.62
C GLN A 94 -18.12 -11.94 0.59
N LEU A 95 -17.88 -10.94 -0.26
CA LEU A 95 -18.82 -9.82 -0.46
C LEU A 95 -20.17 -10.29 -1.01
N ILE A 96 -20.16 -11.22 -1.98
CA ILE A 96 -21.36 -11.86 -2.51
C ILE A 96 -22.11 -12.66 -1.42
N ALA A 97 -21.38 -13.39 -0.59
CA ALA A 97 -21.97 -14.11 0.52
C ALA A 97 -22.63 -13.16 1.54
N ALA A 98 -22.01 -12.03 1.85
CA ALA A 98 -22.60 -10.99 2.68
C ALA A 98 -23.86 -10.40 2.03
N HIS A 99 -23.81 -10.05 0.73
CA HIS A 99 -24.96 -9.57 -0.03
C HIS A 99 -26.13 -10.54 0.01
N ARG A 100 -25.87 -11.84 -0.19
CA ARG A 100 -26.89 -12.89 -0.12
C ARG A 100 -27.47 -13.10 1.28
N ARG A 101 -26.74 -12.73 2.35
CA ARG A 101 -27.26 -12.69 3.73
C ARG A 101 -28.17 -11.49 3.98
N GLY A 102 -28.31 -10.57 3.05
CA GLY A 102 -29.08 -9.34 3.19
C GLY A 102 -28.27 -8.13 3.67
N VAL A 103 -26.93 -8.24 3.79
CA VAL A 103 -26.08 -7.11 4.09
C VAL A 103 -26.07 -6.16 2.89
N GLN A 104 -26.24 -4.86 3.12
CA GLN A 104 -26.16 -3.86 2.07
C GLN A 104 -24.72 -3.66 1.64
N VAL A 105 -24.32 -4.30 0.55
CA VAL A 105 -22.97 -4.19 -0.01
C VAL A 105 -22.98 -3.17 -1.15
N LYS A 106 -22.08 -2.18 -1.10
CA LYS A 106 -21.87 -1.18 -2.14
C LYS A 106 -20.38 -1.03 -2.44
N LEU A 107 -19.99 -1.01 -3.72
CA LEU A 107 -18.60 -0.91 -4.15
C LEU A 107 -18.37 0.31 -5.03
N VAL A 108 -17.25 1.01 -4.77
CA VAL A 108 -16.66 2.03 -5.66
C VAL A 108 -15.26 1.57 -6.04
N LEU A 109 -14.99 1.41 -7.34
CA LEU A 109 -13.69 1.05 -7.91
C LEU A 109 -13.13 2.21 -8.75
N GLU A 110 -11.88 2.09 -9.14
CA GLU A 110 -11.31 2.97 -10.17
C GLU A 110 -11.62 2.38 -11.56
N ASN A 111 -11.92 3.22 -12.54
CA ASN A 111 -12.48 2.84 -13.82
C ASN A 111 -11.61 1.86 -14.64
N SER A 112 -10.29 1.90 -14.49
CA SER A 112 -9.40 0.93 -15.16
C SER A 112 -9.55 -0.49 -14.62
N TYR A 113 -10.22 -0.65 -13.48
CA TYR A 113 -10.37 -1.91 -12.75
C TYR A 113 -11.83 -2.32 -12.52
N SER A 114 -12.80 -1.54 -13.00
CA SER A 114 -14.24 -1.80 -12.86
C SER A 114 -14.82 -2.73 -13.90
N THR A 115 -14.11 -2.94 -15.02
CA THR A 115 -14.54 -3.85 -16.09
C THR A 115 -13.96 -5.25 -15.86
N PRO A 116 -14.78 -6.31 -16.01
CA PRO A 116 -14.31 -7.69 -15.94
C PRO A 116 -13.11 -7.94 -16.86
N TRP A 117 -12.00 -8.43 -16.32
CA TRP A 117 -10.80 -8.68 -17.10
C TRP A 117 -11.00 -9.82 -18.11
N SER A 118 -11.86 -10.79 -17.78
CA SER A 118 -12.19 -11.94 -18.62
C SER A 118 -12.95 -11.55 -19.91
N GLU A 119 -13.51 -10.35 -19.96
CA GLU A 119 -14.19 -9.80 -21.13
C GLU A 119 -13.27 -8.89 -21.98
N GLN A 120 -12.09 -8.57 -21.46
CA GLN A 120 -11.13 -7.70 -22.14
C GLN A 120 -10.29 -8.48 -23.16
N GLN A 121 -10.00 -7.85 -24.28
CA GLN A 121 -9.06 -8.40 -25.27
C GLN A 121 -7.67 -7.83 -25.03
N PRO A 122 -6.66 -8.65 -24.70
CA PRO A 122 -5.32 -8.16 -24.35
C PRO A 122 -4.63 -7.39 -25.48
N SER A 123 -4.98 -7.65 -26.74
CA SER A 123 -4.49 -6.88 -27.90
C SER A 123 -4.90 -5.42 -27.88
N HIS A 124 -6.03 -5.09 -27.28
CA HIS A 124 -6.56 -3.73 -27.17
C HIS A 124 -6.06 -2.98 -25.93
N LEU A 125 -5.43 -3.69 -25.00
CA LEU A 125 -4.96 -3.09 -23.76
C LEU A 125 -3.59 -2.41 -23.89
N PRO A 126 -3.35 -1.29 -23.19
CA PRO A 126 -2.01 -0.72 -23.05
C PRO A 126 -1.02 -1.72 -22.41
N LYS A 127 0.27 -1.57 -22.71
CA LYS A 127 1.31 -2.52 -22.27
C LYS A 127 1.27 -2.86 -20.77
N HIS A 128 1.04 -1.87 -19.91
CA HIS A 128 0.99 -2.07 -18.45
C HIS A 128 -0.26 -2.85 -18.02
N GLN A 129 -1.40 -2.64 -18.68
CA GLN A 129 -2.63 -3.39 -18.39
C GLN A 129 -2.58 -4.82 -18.96
N ARG A 130 -1.88 -5.06 -20.06
CA ARG A 130 -1.63 -6.43 -20.56
C ARG A 130 -0.85 -7.29 -19.57
N HIS A 131 0.14 -6.71 -18.88
CA HIS A 131 0.87 -7.44 -17.85
C HIS A 131 -0.06 -7.86 -16.70
N ARG A 132 -0.89 -6.92 -16.21
CA ARG A 132 -1.92 -7.22 -15.22
C ARG A 132 -2.88 -8.30 -15.69
N TRP A 133 -3.38 -8.21 -16.93
CA TRP A 133 -4.29 -9.18 -17.52
C TRP A 133 -3.69 -10.61 -17.47
N HIS A 134 -2.42 -10.78 -17.84
CA HIS A 134 -1.73 -12.06 -17.73
C HIS A 134 -1.57 -12.56 -16.30
N GLN A 135 -1.34 -11.66 -15.33
CA GLN A 135 -1.28 -12.06 -13.93
C GLN A 135 -2.64 -12.56 -13.43
N LEU A 136 -3.74 -11.95 -13.88
CA LEU A 136 -5.09 -12.39 -13.53
C LEU A 136 -5.47 -13.72 -14.19
N GLN A 137 -5.03 -13.98 -15.43
CA GLN A 137 -5.15 -15.31 -16.03
C GLN A 137 -4.45 -16.36 -15.16
N GLN A 138 -3.20 -16.12 -14.77
CA GLN A 138 -2.43 -17.05 -13.93
C GLN A 138 -3.09 -17.25 -12.55
N LEU A 139 -3.75 -16.23 -12.02
CA LEU A 139 -4.50 -16.35 -10.75
C LEU A 139 -5.77 -17.19 -10.91
N ALA A 140 -6.39 -17.13 -12.10
CA ALA A 140 -7.63 -17.84 -12.41
C ALA A 140 -7.39 -19.30 -12.82
N ASP A 141 -6.19 -19.66 -13.27
CA ASP A 141 -5.77 -21.02 -13.60
C ASP A 141 -5.79 -21.88 -12.32
N ALA A 142 -6.91 -22.54 -12.09
CA ALA A 142 -7.18 -23.22 -10.83
C ALA A 142 -6.53 -24.61 -10.73
N ASP A 143 -6.35 -25.31 -11.85
CA ASP A 143 -5.70 -26.62 -11.89
C ASP A 143 -4.18 -26.54 -12.15
N GLY A 144 -3.67 -25.35 -12.48
CA GLY A 144 -2.25 -25.08 -12.66
C GLY A 144 -1.65 -25.68 -13.93
N ASP A 145 -2.47 -25.95 -14.95
CA ASP A 145 -2.02 -26.54 -16.21
C ASP A 145 -1.40 -25.49 -17.18
N GLY A 146 -1.47 -24.20 -16.80
CA GLY A 146 -0.96 -23.06 -17.58
C GLY A 146 -1.92 -22.56 -18.64
N ILE A 147 -3.15 -23.09 -18.72
CA ILE A 147 -4.19 -22.72 -19.66
C ILE A 147 -5.43 -22.28 -18.90
N THR A 148 -5.73 -21.00 -18.91
CA THR A 148 -6.95 -20.50 -18.28
C THR A 148 -8.15 -20.77 -19.21
N THR A 149 -8.97 -21.73 -18.83
CA THR A 149 -10.22 -22.05 -19.56
C THR A 149 -11.24 -20.91 -19.42
N PRO A 150 -12.26 -20.82 -20.31
CA PRO A 150 -13.35 -19.85 -20.15
C PRO A 150 -14.09 -19.97 -18.81
N GLN A 151 -14.21 -21.17 -18.25
CA GLN A 151 -14.85 -21.37 -16.96
C GLN A 151 -13.98 -20.83 -15.82
N GLU A 152 -12.69 -21.14 -15.81
CA GLU A 152 -11.75 -20.60 -14.82
C GLU A 152 -11.66 -19.07 -14.89
N ALA A 153 -11.64 -18.51 -16.12
CA ALA A 153 -11.68 -17.05 -16.29
C ALA A 153 -12.93 -16.43 -15.65
N ARG A 154 -14.09 -17.08 -15.78
CA ARG A 154 -15.34 -16.63 -15.13
C ARG A 154 -15.26 -16.71 -13.61
N ASP A 155 -14.82 -17.85 -13.09
CA ASP A 155 -14.76 -18.12 -11.64
C ASP A 155 -13.62 -17.35 -10.95
N GLY A 156 -12.62 -16.94 -11.72
CA GLY A 156 -11.45 -16.18 -11.28
C GLY A 156 -11.53 -14.67 -11.52
N ASP A 157 -12.65 -14.16 -12.10
CA ASP A 157 -12.82 -12.72 -12.31
C ASP A 157 -13.70 -12.11 -11.21
N ALA A 158 -13.04 -11.44 -10.28
CA ALA A 158 -13.70 -10.85 -9.11
C ALA A 158 -14.80 -9.86 -9.47
N VAL A 159 -14.57 -8.98 -10.47
CA VAL A 159 -15.55 -7.97 -10.90
C VAL A 159 -16.73 -8.64 -11.58
N ARG A 160 -16.47 -9.60 -12.45
CA ARG A 160 -17.52 -10.38 -13.09
C ARG A 160 -18.44 -11.09 -12.09
N LEU A 161 -17.83 -11.76 -11.11
CA LEU A 161 -18.57 -12.44 -10.04
C LEU A 161 -19.49 -11.49 -9.28
N LEU A 162 -19.02 -10.29 -8.94
CA LEU A 162 -19.81 -9.26 -8.25
C LEU A 162 -20.98 -8.77 -9.11
N VAL A 163 -20.73 -8.47 -10.38
CA VAL A 163 -21.75 -7.99 -11.32
C VAL A 163 -22.82 -9.07 -11.57
N GLU A 164 -22.41 -10.33 -11.83
CA GLU A 164 -23.34 -11.46 -12.06
C GLU A 164 -24.17 -11.77 -10.79
N ALA A 165 -23.64 -11.47 -9.60
CA ALA A 165 -24.38 -11.63 -8.34
C ALA A 165 -25.30 -10.44 -8.01
N GLY A 166 -25.32 -9.40 -8.82
CA GLY A 166 -26.13 -8.21 -8.61
C GLY A 166 -25.64 -7.31 -7.46
N VAL A 167 -24.36 -7.38 -7.08
CA VAL A 167 -23.78 -6.47 -6.08
C VAL A 167 -23.63 -5.08 -6.70
N PRO A 168 -24.24 -4.03 -6.12
CA PRO A 168 -24.13 -2.67 -6.64
C PRO A 168 -22.67 -2.19 -6.70
N LEU A 169 -22.22 -1.82 -7.89
CA LEU A 169 -20.85 -1.38 -8.18
C LEU A 169 -20.88 -0.18 -9.12
N MET A 170 -20.04 0.81 -8.86
CA MET A 170 -19.79 1.93 -9.76
C MET A 170 -18.30 2.30 -9.78
N ASP A 171 -17.91 3.15 -10.72
CA ASP A 171 -16.54 3.65 -10.82
C ASP A 171 -16.46 5.18 -10.87
N ASP A 172 -15.24 5.71 -10.90
CA ASP A 172 -14.96 7.14 -10.85
C ASP A 172 -15.20 7.90 -12.17
N THR A 173 -15.86 7.27 -13.13
CA THR A 173 -16.33 7.94 -14.37
C THR A 173 -17.81 8.25 -14.36
N GLU A 174 -18.55 7.78 -13.37
CA GLU A 174 -19.99 8.01 -13.24
C GLU A 174 -20.34 9.50 -13.22
N ASP A 175 -21.54 9.82 -13.70
CA ASP A 175 -22.14 11.16 -13.70
C ASP A 175 -21.28 12.26 -14.35
N GLY A 176 -20.44 11.85 -15.33
CA GLY A 176 -19.55 12.77 -16.02
C GLY A 176 -18.27 13.13 -15.27
N SER A 177 -17.91 12.37 -14.25
CA SER A 177 -16.68 12.54 -13.48
C SER A 177 -15.40 12.06 -14.21
N SER A 178 -15.51 11.46 -15.40
CA SER A 178 -14.39 11.02 -16.21
C SER A 178 -13.31 12.10 -16.33
N GLY A 179 -12.06 11.76 -15.99
CA GLY A 179 -10.93 12.69 -16.02
C GLY A 179 -10.82 13.62 -14.82
N SER A 180 -11.68 13.50 -13.81
CA SER A 180 -11.61 14.31 -12.57
C SER A 180 -10.45 13.94 -11.65
N GLY A 181 -9.77 12.85 -11.93
CA GLY A 181 -8.69 12.26 -11.15
C GLY A 181 -8.97 10.80 -10.85
N LEU A 182 -7.97 10.11 -10.33
CA LEU A 182 -7.96 8.69 -10.02
C LEU A 182 -8.59 8.45 -8.64
N MET A 183 -9.60 7.58 -8.55
CA MET A 183 -10.11 7.09 -7.26
C MET A 183 -9.10 6.11 -6.66
N HIS A 184 -8.37 6.57 -5.65
CA HIS A 184 -7.24 5.84 -5.07
C HIS A 184 -7.47 5.39 -3.62
N HIS A 185 -8.70 5.45 -3.14
CA HIS A 185 -9.04 4.99 -1.79
C HIS A 185 -8.78 3.49 -1.59
N LYS A 186 -8.59 3.10 -0.36
CA LYS A 186 -8.52 1.74 0.12
C LYS A 186 -9.13 1.70 1.50
N PHE A 187 -10.49 1.64 1.54
CA PHE A 187 -11.19 1.51 2.80
C PHE A 187 -12.48 0.68 2.68
N VAL A 188 -12.88 0.13 3.81
CA VAL A 188 -14.18 -0.50 4.01
C VAL A 188 -14.80 0.09 5.27
N VAL A 189 -16.05 0.54 5.18
CA VAL A 189 -16.89 0.85 6.35
C VAL A 189 -17.77 -0.34 6.63
N VAL A 190 -17.74 -0.84 7.85
CA VAL A 190 -18.51 -2.04 8.28
C VAL A 190 -19.55 -1.61 9.29
N ASP A 191 -20.83 -1.76 8.97
CA ASP A 191 -22.00 -1.57 9.86
C ASP A 191 -22.02 -0.20 10.55
N ASP A 192 -21.41 0.84 9.99
CA ASP A 192 -21.21 2.15 10.65
C ASP A 192 -20.51 2.07 12.03
N ARG A 193 -19.80 0.97 12.28
CA ARG A 193 -19.14 0.69 13.55
C ARG A 193 -17.64 0.65 13.45
N SER A 194 -17.09 0.24 12.30
CA SER A 194 -15.65 0.14 12.11
C SER A 194 -15.21 0.50 10.70
N VAL A 195 -13.93 0.85 10.58
CA VAL A 195 -13.28 1.18 9.32
C VAL A 195 -12.04 0.31 9.16
N ILE A 196 -11.86 -0.29 7.98
CA ILE A 196 -10.59 -0.84 7.53
C ILE A 196 -10.00 0.13 6.53
N THR A 197 -8.74 0.52 6.69
CA THR A 197 -8.02 1.37 5.73
C THR A 197 -6.52 1.06 5.75
N GLY A 198 -5.77 1.56 4.76
CA GLY A 198 -4.32 1.37 4.70
C GLY A 198 -3.73 1.59 3.33
N SER A 199 -2.66 0.85 3.02
CA SER A 199 -1.94 1.00 1.75
C SER A 199 -2.32 -0.05 0.70
N ALA A 200 -2.97 -1.16 1.07
CA ALA A 200 -3.19 -2.31 0.22
C ALA A 200 -4.38 -2.16 -0.73
N ASN A 201 -4.20 -2.47 -2.02
CA ASN A 201 -5.28 -2.86 -2.91
C ASN A 201 -5.72 -4.30 -2.60
N PHE A 202 -6.94 -4.66 -2.95
CA PHE A 202 -7.52 -5.99 -2.72
C PHE A 202 -7.18 -6.93 -3.88
N THR A 203 -5.88 -7.09 -4.12
CA THR A 203 -5.31 -7.87 -5.22
C THR A 203 -4.35 -8.93 -4.70
N SER A 204 -4.07 -9.97 -5.48
CA SER A 204 -3.05 -10.96 -5.09
C SER A 204 -1.70 -10.30 -4.85
N SER A 205 -1.22 -9.48 -5.77
CA SER A 205 0.04 -8.74 -5.62
C SER A 205 0.02 -7.72 -4.47
N GLY A 206 -1.15 -7.22 -4.08
CA GLY A 206 -1.34 -6.33 -2.94
C GLY A 206 -1.20 -7.02 -1.58
N LEU A 207 -1.61 -8.28 -1.48
CA LEU A 207 -1.74 -8.99 -0.21
C LEU A 207 -0.79 -10.19 -0.09
N HIS A 208 -0.59 -10.98 -1.17
CA HIS A 208 0.06 -12.28 -1.10
C HIS A 208 1.23 -12.47 -2.07
N GLY A 209 1.20 -11.85 -3.24
CA GLY A 209 2.17 -12.03 -4.32
C GLY A 209 1.52 -12.38 -5.65
N ASP A 210 2.33 -12.66 -6.65
CA ASP A 210 1.88 -13.00 -7.99
C ASP A 210 1.70 -14.51 -8.12
N ALA A 211 0.55 -15.00 -8.57
CA ALA A 211 0.24 -16.42 -8.71
C ALA A 211 1.28 -17.16 -9.59
N GLY A 212 1.72 -16.53 -10.69
CA GLY A 212 2.74 -17.09 -11.58
C GLY A 212 4.19 -16.94 -11.11
N ARG A 213 4.45 -16.48 -9.86
CA ARG A 213 5.79 -16.22 -9.32
C ARG A 213 5.89 -16.59 -7.84
N ALA A 214 6.17 -17.82 -7.54
CA ALA A 214 6.29 -18.33 -6.17
C ALA A 214 7.31 -17.57 -5.29
N SER A 215 8.29 -16.87 -5.89
CA SER A 215 9.27 -16.07 -5.16
C SER A 215 8.71 -14.75 -4.63
N THR A 216 7.58 -14.26 -5.16
CA THR A 216 6.94 -13.03 -4.68
C THR A 216 6.14 -13.28 -3.41
N ARG A 217 6.05 -12.27 -2.56
CA ARG A 217 5.34 -12.32 -1.27
C ARG A 217 4.28 -11.24 -1.16
N GLY A 218 4.06 -10.52 -2.25
CA GLY A 218 3.22 -9.35 -2.34
C GLY A 218 3.95 -8.05 -1.99
N ASN A 219 3.36 -6.95 -2.41
CA ASN A 219 3.83 -5.63 -2.06
C ASN A 219 3.81 -5.46 -0.53
N VAL A 220 4.82 -4.82 0.01
CA VAL A 220 4.92 -4.54 1.45
C VAL A 220 3.84 -3.53 1.83
N ASN A 221 2.77 -4.02 2.44
CA ASN A 221 1.55 -3.28 2.76
C ASN A 221 1.15 -3.43 4.22
N HIS A 222 0.22 -2.58 4.65
CA HIS A 222 -0.46 -2.69 5.93
C HIS A 222 -1.94 -2.36 5.77
N LEU A 223 -2.73 -2.90 6.69
CA LEU A 223 -4.13 -2.54 6.92
C LEU A 223 -4.33 -2.24 8.40
N LEU A 224 -5.16 -1.27 8.67
CA LEU A 224 -5.56 -0.82 9.99
C LEU A 224 -7.07 -0.96 10.08
N ARG A 225 -7.56 -1.67 11.11
CA ARG A 225 -8.98 -1.67 11.48
C ARG A 225 -9.14 -0.81 12.73
N ILE A 226 -10.14 0.07 12.71
CA ILE A 226 -10.47 0.94 13.83
C ILE A 226 -11.97 0.82 14.11
N ASP A 227 -12.30 0.38 15.33
CA ASP A 227 -13.67 0.25 15.79
C ASP A 227 -14.11 1.59 16.43
N SER A 228 -14.87 2.38 15.67
CA SER A 228 -15.36 3.70 16.06
C SER A 228 -16.51 4.12 15.16
N THR A 229 -17.69 4.35 15.73
CA THR A 229 -18.86 4.86 15.01
C THR A 229 -18.63 6.28 14.48
N ALA A 230 -17.91 7.12 15.23
CA ALA A 230 -17.57 8.47 14.80
C ALA A 230 -16.63 8.44 13.57
N LEU A 231 -15.61 7.56 13.57
CA LEU A 231 -14.72 7.39 12.42
C LEU A 231 -15.47 6.79 11.23
N ALA A 232 -16.32 5.80 11.47
CA ALA A 232 -17.13 5.18 10.43
C ALA A 232 -18.04 6.23 9.74
N ALA A 233 -18.62 7.15 10.49
CA ALA A 233 -19.43 8.25 9.93
C ALA A 233 -18.61 9.18 8.99
N VAL A 234 -17.35 9.49 9.35
CA VAL A 234 -16.44 10.29 8.51
C VAL A 234 -16.16 9.58 7.18
N PHE A 235 -15.81 8.29 7.23
CA PHE A 235 -15.55 7.50 6.01
C PHE A 235 -16.81 7.23 5.20
N ARG A 236 -17.95 7.05 5.85
CA ARG A 236 -19.27 6.97 5.18
C ARG A 236 -19.55 8.25 4.41
N GLY A 237 -19.36 9.43 5.02
CA GLY A 237 -19.57 10.71 4.34
C GLY A 237 -18.73 10.85 3.07
N GLU A 238 -17.48 10.37 3.07
CA GLU A 238 -16.64 10.34 1.87
C GLU A 238 -17.17 9.34 0.84
N PHE A 239 -17.62 8.15 1.28
CA PHE A 239 -18.22 7.16 0.40
C PHE A 239 -19.49 7.69 -0.28
N GLU A 240 -20.38 8.29 0.49
CA GLU A 240 -21.66 8.81 0.01
C GLU A 240 -21.51 9.95 -1.01
N ARG A 241 -20.48 10.80 -0.88
CA ARG A 241 -20.15 11.81 -1.90
C ARG A 241 -19.78 11.17 -3.25
N MET A 242 -19.05 10.06 -3.22
CA MET A 242 -18.71 9.34 -4.44
C MET A 242 -19.90 8.55 -4.98
N TRP A 243 -20.71 7.99 -4.09
CA TRP A 243 -21.79 7.09 -4.44
C TRP A 243 -23.04 7.83 -4.97
N GLY A 244 -23.36 9.01 -4.41
CA GLY A 244 -24.64 9.66 -4.68
C GLY A 244 -25.81 8.74 -4.34
N ASP A 245 -26.78 8.62 -5.25
CA ASP A 245 -27.87 7.64 -5.16
C ASP A 245 -27.55 6.30 -5.83
N GLY A 246 -26.35 6.15 -6.42
CA GLY A 246 -25.81 4.91 -6.94
C GLY A 246 -25.97 4.70 -8.43
N PRO A 247 -25.59 3.51 -8.95
CA PRO A 247 -25.59 3.25 -10.38
C PRO A 247 -26.97 3.39 -11.00
N GLY A 248 -27.07 4.17 -12.09
CA GLY A 248 -28.31 4.39 -12.83
C GLY A 248 -29.32 5.34 -12.20
N GLY A 249 -28.97 6.04 -11.12
CA GLY A 249 -29.77 7.01 -10.42
C GLY A 249 -29.68 8.45 -10.97
N ALA A 250 -29.86 9.45 -10.10
CA ALA A 250 -29.64 10.85 -10.42
C ALA A 250 -28.14 11.12 -10.66
N LYS A 251 -27.80 12.20 -11.37
CA LYS A 251 -26.38 12.52 -11.65
C LYS A 251 -25.75 13.30 -10.50
N ASP A 252 -25.60 12.67 -9.34
CA ASP A 252 -25.15 13.30 -8.10
C ASP A 252 -23.85 12.74 -7.51
N SER A 253 -23.26 11.68 -8.10
CA SER A 253 -21.92 11.20 -7.75
C SER A 253 -20.86 12.27 -7.96
N ARG A 254 -19.86 12.32 -7.07
CA ARG A 254 -18.75 13.28 -7.14
C ARG A 254 -17.42 12.61 -6.91
N PHE A 255 -16.50 12.77 -7.86
CA PHE A 255 -15.13 12.26 -7.79
C PHE A 255 -14.10 13.37 -7.94
N GLY A 256 -12.86 13.06 -7.61
CA GLY A 256 -11.75 13.98 -7.74
C GLY A 256 -12.01 15.32 -7.07
N LEU A 257 -11.69 16.41 -7.74
CA LEU A 257 -11.95 17.78 -7.24
C LEU A 257 -13.45 18.11 -7.13
N GLY A 258 -14.31 17.38 -7.82
CA GLY A 258 -15.77 17.54 -7.75
C GLY A 258 -16.36 17.21 -6.38
N LYS A 259 -15.66 16.47 -5.53
CA LYS A 259 -16.07 16.19 -4.14
C LYS A 259 -16.09 17.45 -3.24
N GLY A 260 -15.43 18.53 -3.66
CA GLY A 260 -15.12 19.67 -2.82
C GLY A 260 -13.99 19.35 -1.83
N GLY A 261 -13.08 20.29 -1.61
CA GLY A 261 -12.03 20.12 -0.61
C GLY A 261 -12.60 20.32 0.80
N HIS A 262 -12.45 19.34 1.66
CA HIS A 262 -12.83 19.41 3.07
C HIS A 262 -11.59 19.53 3.94
N GLU A 263 -11.74 20.20 5.08
CA GLU A 263 -10.68 20.22 6.09
C GLU A 263 -10.54 18.84 6.75
N ALA A 264 -9.39 18.62 7.42
CA ALA A 264 -9.19 17.42 8.18
C ALA A 264 -10.17 17.32 9.35
N GLU A 265 -10.86 16.19 9.45
CA GLU A 265 -11.78 15.91 10.55
C GLU A 265 -11.02 15.26 11.71
N ARG A 266 -11.32 15.69 12.95
CA ARG A 266 -10.71 15.17 14.17
C ARG A 266 -11.74 14.46 15.01
N ILE A 267 -11.39 13.26 15.44
CA ILE A 267 -12.20 12.42 16.32
C ILE A 267 -11.31 11.76 17.37
N THR A 268 -11.91 11.36 18.48
CA THR A 268 -11.22 10.59 19.53
C THR A 268 -11.73 9.16 19.52
N VAL A 269 -10.80 8.20 19.52
CA VAL A 269 -11.08 6.77 19.63
C VAL A 269 -10.36 6.25 20.86
N GLY A 270 -11.09 5.95 21.92
CA GLY A 270 -10.49 5.72 23.22
C GLY A 270 -9.68 6.96 23.65
N ASP A 271 -8.38 6.76 23.94
CA ASP A 271 -7.45 7.83 24.29
C ASP A 271 -6.62 8.34 23.08
N VAL A 272 -6.96 7.92 21.87
CA VAL A 272 -6.23 8.26 20.64
C VAL A 272 -6.95 9.35 19.86
N GLU A 273 -6.26 10.45 19.60
CA GLU A 273 -6.73 11.46 18.61
C GLU A 273 -6.46 10.95 17.19
N VAL A 274 -7.49 10.85 16.39
CA VAL A 274 -7.44 10.46 14.97
C VAL A 274 -7.84 11.65 14.12
N GLU A 275 -7.01 12.01 13.14
CA GLU A 275 -7.27 13.07 12.18
C GLU A 275 -7.32 12.47 10.78
N VAL A 276 -8.40 12.73 10.04
CA VAL A 276 -8.64 12.17 8.70
C VAL A 276 -8.69 13.29 7.68
N LEU A 277 -7.95 13.15 6.60
CA LEU A 277 -8.00 14.05 5.45
C LEU A 277 -8.18 13.24 4.16
N PHE A 278 -9.22 13.54 3.41
CA PHE A 278 -9.43 12.97 2.08
C PHE A 278 -8.90 13.88 0.98
N SER A 279 -8.25 13.32 0.00
CA SER A 279 -7.79 14.01 -1.21
C SER A 279 -8.71 13.71 -2.42
N PRO A 280 -8.63 14.50 -3.52
CA PRO A 280 -7.72 15.62 -3.74
C PRO A 280 -8.28 16.96 -3.24
N HIS A 281 -7.37 17.92 -3.12
CA HIS A 281 -7.71 19.34 -2.94
C HIS A 281 -7.13 20.17 -4.07
N PRO A 282 -7.70 21.33 -4.41
CA PRO A 282 -7.06 22.28 -5.30
C PRO A 282 -5.64 22.63 -4.78
N LYS A 283 -4.64 22.67 -5.67
CA LYS A 283 -3.22 22.88 -5.28
C LYS A 283 -2.97 24.12 -4.40
N ARG A 284 -3.79 25.15 -4.52
CA ARG A 284 -3.69 26.39 -3.72
C ARG A 284 -4.43 26.34 -2.41
N ASN A 285 -5.16 25.26 -2.12
CA ASN A 285 -5.90 25.12 -0.87
C ASN A 285 -4.92 24.90 0.29
N ALA A 286 -5.11 25.59 1.40
CA ALA A 286 -4.32 25.41 2.62
C ALA A 286 -4.43 23.97 3.16
N SER A 287 -5.59 23.34 3.00
CA SER A 287 -5.86 21.95 3.40
C SER A 287 -5.36 20.91 2.39
N HIS A 288 -4.62 21.31 1.33
CA HIS A 288 -4.03 20.36 0.38
C HIS A 288 -3.16 19.33 1.11
N GLY A 289 -3.29 18.04 0.77
CA GLY A 289 -2.65 16.93 1.48
C GLY A 289 -1.15 17.11 1.70
N LEU A 290 -0.41 17.65 0.72
CA LEU A 290 1.03 17.92 0.89
C LEU A 290 1.30 19.06 1.90
N ASN A 291 0.46 20.08 1.98
CA ASN A 291 0.59 21.14 2.98
C ASN A 291 0.32 20.59 4.38
N TRP A 292 -0.72 19.77 4.51
CA TRP A 292 -1.04 19.08 5.75
C TRP A 292 0.11 18.17 6.21
N LEU A 293 0.69 17.36 5.32
CA LEU A 293 1.87 16.53 5.61
C LEU A 293 3.06 17.40 6.02
N ALA A 294 3.36 18.47 5.27
CA ALA A 294 4.45 19.38 5.57
C ALA A 294 4.34 19.96 6.98
N ALA A 295 3.15 20.40 7.38
CA ALA A 295 2.88 20.92 8.73
C ALA A 295 3.12 19.86 9.82
N LYS A 296 2.68 18.60 9.59
CA LYS A 296 2.91 17.51 10.54
C LYS A 296 4.40 17.16 10.68
N LEU A 297 5.14 17.11 9.58
CA LEU A 297 6.58 16.86 9.58
C LEU A 297 7.36 18.02 10.23
N ALA A 298 6.99 19.27 9.94
CA ALA A 298 7.62 20.45 10.54
C ALA A 298 7.47 20.50 12.07
N ALA A 299 6.39 19.93 12.60
CA ALA A 299 6.13 19.86 14.05
C ALA A 299 6.97 18.82 14.79
N ALA A 300 7.70 17.93 14.09
CA ALA A 300 8.57 16.94 14.70
C ALA A 300 9.65 17.59 15.58
N GLN A 301 9.89 17.02 16.77
CA GLN A 301 10.88 17.57 17.71
C GLN A 301 12.19 16.77 17.71
N ARG A 302 12.14 15.45 17.52
CA ARG A 302 13.28 14.54 17.70
C ARG A 302 13.58 13.70 16.49
N GLN A 303 12.57 12.99 15.96
CA GLN A 303 12.80 12.05 14.86
C GLN A 303 11.57 11.88 13.96
N ILE A 304 11.86 11.53 12.70
CA ILE A 304 10.87 11.15 11.69
C ILE A 304 11.35 9.85 11.04
N ASP A 305 10.57 8.81 11.13
CA ASP A 305 10.80 7.51 10.51
C ASP A 305 9.75 7.27 9.45
N MET A 306 10.18 6.95 8.22
CA MET A 306 9.28 6.87 7.07
C MET A 306 9.46 5.56 6.31
N ALA A 307 8.35 5.04 5.78
CA ALA A 307 8.35 3.99 4.76
C ALA A 307 7.45 4.43 3.60
N LEU A 308 8.04 4.67 2.43
CA LEU A 308 7.37 5.36 1.33
C LEU A 308 7.53 4.63 -0.01
N PHE A 309 6.39 4.45 -0.72
CA PHE A 309 6.38 3.96 -2.08
C PHE A 309 6.89 5.01 -3.06
N VAL A 310 6.17 6.12 -3.19
CA VAL A 310 6.57 7.26 -4.02
C VAL A 310 6.83 8.46 -3.13
N PHE A 311 8.00 9.06 -3.27
CA PHE A 311 8.38 10.29 -2.60
C PHE A 311 8.98 11.24 -3.64
N SER A 312 8.16 12.19 -4.12
CA SER A 312 8.54 13.14 -5.17
C SER A 312 7.98 14.55 -4.95
N ALA A 313 7.71 14.91 -3.70
CA ALA A 313 7.21 16.22 -3.34
C ALA A 313 8.32 17.07 -2.70
N GLN A 314 9.00 17.91 -3.48
CA GLN A 314 10.10 18.77 -3.05
C GLN A 314 9.79 19.58 -1.77
N GLN A 315 8.54 20.06 -1.62
CA GLN A 315 8.16 20.78 -0.41
C GLN A 315 8.31 19.94 0.87
N LEU A 316 8.11 18.63 0.79
CA LEU A 316 8.29 17.72 1.95
C LEU A 316 9.79 17.46 2.19
N ALA A 317 10.59 17.30 1.12
CA ALA A 317 12.05 17.20 1.25
C ALA A 317 12.63 18.45 1.90
N ASN A 318 12.21 19.65 1.51
CA ASN A 318 12.64 20.90 2.13
C ASN A 318 12.35 20.94 3.65
N VAL A 319 11.18 20.46 4.08
CA VAL A 319 10.85 20.37 5.51
C VAL A 319 11.75 19.36 6.22
N LEU A 320 12.05 18.23 5.62
CA LEU A 320 12.96 17.23 6.18
C LEU A 320 14.39 17.77 6.31
N GLU A 321 14.88 18.51 5.30
CA GLU A 321 16.18 19.19 5.36
C GLU A 321 16.23 20.16 6.54
N GLU A 322 15.19 21.00 6.70
CA GLU A 322 15.11 21.95 7.80
C GLU A 322 15.11 21.23 9.18
N ARG A 323 14.37 20.12 9.30
CA ARG A 323 14.35 19.32 10.54
C ARG A 323 15.71 18.67 10.83
N ALA A 324 16.38 18.13 9.80
CA ALA A 324 17.73 17.56 9.93
C ALA A 324 18.75 18.62 10.36
N ASN A 325 18.73 19.81 9.76
CA ASN A 325 19.60 20.93 10.12
C ASN A 325 19.40 21.44 11.56
N LYS A 326 18.20 21.22 12.14
CA LYS A 326 17.87 21.50 13.53
C LYS A 326 18.22 20.32 14.48
N GLY A 327 18.92 19.29 13.99
CA GLY A 327 19.36 18.13 14.78
C GLY A 327 18.31 17.00 14.86
N GLY A 328 17.22 17.08 14.11
CA GLY A 328 16.22 16.00 14.03
C GLY A 328 16.80 14.77 13.33
N LYS A 329 16.50 13.57 13.86
CA LYS A 329 16.90 12.30 13.24
C LYS A 329 15.90 11.93 12.16
N ILE A 330 16.37 11.74 10.92
CA ILE A 330 15.54 11.32 9.78
C ILE A 330 15.96 9.92 9.36
N ARG A 331 14.98 9.01 9.23
CA ARG A 331 15.16 7.68 8.63
C ARG A 331 14.09 7.44 7.57
N LEU A 332 14.49 6.87 6.45
CA LEU A 332 13.61 6.56 5.33
C LEU A 332 13.96 5.19 4.74
N VAL A 333 12.95 4.36 4.60
CA VAL A 333 12.99 3.18 3.73
C VAL A 333 12.07 3.49 2.54
N ALA A 334 12.62 3.48 1.32
CA ALA A 334 11.90 3.82 0.10
C ALA A 334 11.84 2.64 -0.87
N ASP A 335 10.84 2.62 -1.74
CA ASP A 335 10.73 1.60 -2.79
C ASP A 335 11.95 1.67 -3.74
N PRO A 336 12.64 0.55 -4.01
CA PRO A 336 13.83 0.55 -4.86
C PRO A 336 13.55 0.98 -6.31
N GLY A 337 12.33 0.75 -6.82
CA GLY A 337 11.94 1.13 -8.18
C GLY A 337 11.69 2.63 -8.35
N PHE A 338 11.35 3.33 -7.26
CA PHE A 338 11.13 4.78 -7.26
C PHE A 338 12.29 5.57 -6.65
N ALA A 339 13.04 5.02 -5.71
CA ALA A 339 14.14 5.72 -5.02
C ALA A 339 15.21 6.28 -5.97
N SER A 340 15.47 5.62 -7.09
CA SER A 340 16.47 6.00 -8.07
C SER A 340 15.93 6.77 -9.30
N ARG A 341 14.65 7.17 -9.27
CA ARG A 341 14.09 7.98 -10.36
C ARG A 341 14.58 9.43 -10.27
N THR A 342 14.78 10.08 -11.40
CA THR A 342 15.27 11.46 -11.47
C THR A 342 14.42 12.48 -10.72
N PHE A 343 13.14 12.18 -10.53
CA PHE A 343 12.17 12.98 -9.79
C PHE A 343 12.00 12.54 -8.32
N SER A 344 12.89 11.71 -7.80
CA SER A 344 12.75 11.16 -6.44
C SER A 344 13.48 12.02 -5.42
N GLU A 345 12.76 12.50 -4.42
CA GLU A 345 13.31 13.23 -3.29
C GLU A 345 14.24 12.37 -2.40
N VAL A 346 14.23 11.04 -2.60
CA VAL A 346 15.22 10.15 -1.98
C VAL A 346 16.62 10.53 -2.38
N LEU A 347 16.82 10.98 -3.64
CA LEU A 347 18.10 11.45 -4.15
C LEU A 347 18.50 12.75 -3.46
N ASP A 348 17.56 13.67 -3.25
CA ASP A 348 17.81 14.90 -2.52
C ASP A 348 18.30 14.62 -1.09
N LEU A 349 17.64 13.69 -0.36
CA LEU A 349 18.07 13.29 0.97
C LEU A 349 19.49 12.70 0.98
N LEU A 350 19.91 12.06 -0.11
CA LEU A 350 21.25 11.49 -0.29
C LEU A 350 22.27 12.50 -0.81
N GLY A 351 21.87 13.75 -1.09
CA GLY A 351 22.73 14.78 -1.65
C GLY A 351 23.10 14.56 -3.12
N VAL A 352 22.25 13.87 -3.88
CA VAL A 352 22.49 13.46 -5.26
C VAL A 352 21.61 14.24 -6.22
N ALA A 353 22.21 14.90 -7.22
CA ALA A 353 21.52 15.45 -8.37
C ALA A 353 21.64 14.48 -9.55
N LEU A 354 20.53 13.89 -10.00
CA LEU A 354 20.51 12.94 -11.10
C LEU A 354 19.77 13.56 -12.30
N PRO A 355 20.48 13.91 -13.40
CA PRO A 355 19.80 14.39 -14.59
C PRO A 355 19.03 13.30 -15.31
N ASP A 356 18.00 13.70 -16.05
CA ASP A 356 17.23 12.83 -16.92
C ASP A 356 18.02 12.40 -18.17
N ARG A 357 17.40 11.61 -19.06
CA ARG A 357 18.00 11.18 -20.34
C ARG A 357 18.35 12.32 -21.30
N HIS A 358 17.89 13.54 -21.06
CA HIS A 358 18.19 14.74 -21.81
C HIS A 358 19.20 15.63 -21.09
N CYS A 359 19.90 15.12 -20.09
CA CYS A 359 20.86 15.85 -19.23
C CYS A 359 20.24 17.05 -18.50
N LYS A 360 18.94 17.00 -18.18
CA LYS A 360 18.23 18.04 -17.44
C LYS A 360 17.93 17.56 -16.02
N LEU A 361 18.18 18.43 -15.06
CA LEU A 361 17.70 18.24 -13.69
C LEU A 361 16.21 18.60 -13.60
N GLU A 362 15.51 17.95 -12.66
CA GLU A 362 14.14 18.30 -12.33
C GLU A 362 14.03 19.78 -11.90
N ALA A 363 12.93 20.42 -12.26
CA ALA A 363 12.67 21.79 -11.81
C ALA A 363 12.61 21.83 -10.26
N ASN A 364 13.32 22.78 -9.67
CA ASN A 364 13.45 22.93 -8.21
C ASN A 364 14.20 21.80 -7.48
N ASN A 365 14.92 20.91 -8.20
CA ASN A 365 15.78 19.89 -7.58
C ASN A 365 16.73 20.55 -6.57
N LYS A 366 16.74 20.04 -5.33
CA LYS A 366 17.52 20.65 -4.24
C LYS A 366 18.19 19.58 -3.37
N PRO A 367 19.28 18.96 -3.83
CA PRO A 367 20.02 17.99 -3.06
C PRO A 367 20.53 18.57 -1.74
N PHE A 368 20.41 17.79 -0.66
CA PHE A 368 20.83 18.21 0.67
C PHE A 368 22.34 18.41 0.71
N GLN A 369 22.76 19.52 1.30
CA GLN A 369 24.19 19.79 1.51
C GLN A 369 24.81 18.81 2.53
N GLN A 370 24.01 18.33 3.47
CA GLN A 370 24.39 17.31 4.43
C GLN A 370 23.52 16.05 4.22
N PRO A 371 24.01 15.06 3.49
CA PRO A 371 23.25 13.84 3.20
C PRO A 371 22.78 13.10 4.44
N ILE A 372 21.56 12.59 4.38
CA ILE A 372 20.97 11.78 5.45
C ILE A 372 21.50 10.34 5.37
N ARG A 373 22.14 9.86 6.44
CA ARG A 373 22.69 8.50 6.50
C ARG A 373 21.65 7.41 6.72
N GLY A 374 20.48 7.77 7.26
CA GLY A 374 19.38 6.86 7.59
C GLY A 374 18.43 6.56 6.41
N VAL A 375 18.91 6.61 5.17
CA VAL A 375 18.10 6.39 3.95
C VAL A 375 18.53 5.10 3.29
N GLY A 376 17.55 4.27 2.90
CA GLY A 376 17.83 2.99 2.24
C GLY A 376 16.61 2.41 1.52
N THR A 377 16.84 1.27 0.88
CA THR A 377 15.80 0.50 0.17
C THR A 377 15.80 -0.94 0.66
N PRO A 378 14.64 -1.63 0.75
CA PRO A 378 14.60 -3.04 1.11
C PRO A 378 15.04 -3.92 -0.06
N ARG A 379 15.48 -5.14 0.25
CA ARG A 379 15.63 -6.19 -0.74
C ARG A 379 14.31 -6.93 -0.87
N LEU A 380 13.64 -6.79 -2.01
CA LEU A 380 12.37 -7.43 -2.30
C LEU A 380 12.53 -8.41 -3.47
N ALA A 381 11.63 -9.39 -3.55
CA ALA A 381 11.52 -10.24 -4.72
C ALA A 381 11.16 -9.38 -5.95
N ARG A 382 11.61 -9.82 -7.12
CA ARG A 382 11.32 -9.10 -8.37
C ARG A 382 9.82 -9.10 -8.65
N GLY A 383 9.21 -7.93 -8.62
CA GLY A 383 7.76 -7.72 -8.76
C GLY A 383 7.15 -7.08 -7.53
N ASP A 384 7.61 -7.47 -6.34
CA ASP A 384 7.17 -6.85 -5.09
C ASP A 384 7.68 -5.41 -4.95
N LYS A 385 6.92 -4.58 -4.28
CA LYS A 385 7.22 -3.17 -4.03
C LYS A 385 7.08 -2.85 -2.55
N LEU A 386 7.86 -1.90 -2.06
CA LEU A 386 7.56 -1.27 -0.79
C LEU A 386 6.39 -0.30 -1.01
N HIS A 387 5.18 -0.72 -0.68
CA HIS A 387 3.98 0.04 -1.01
C HIS A 387 3.40 0.84 0.17
N HIS A 388 4.12 0.92 1.27
CA HIS A 388 3.75 1.78 2.40
C HIS A 388 3.75 3.28 2.06
N LYS A 389 2.94 4.04 2.77
CA LYS A 389 2.92 5.50 2.79
C LYS A 389 2.68 5.93 4.22
N PHE A 390 3.67 5.69 5.10
CA PHE A 390 3.54 6.08 6.49
C PHE A 390 4.78 6.80 7.03
N ALA A 391 4.57 7.58 8.08
CA ALA A 391 5.61 8.12 8.93
C ALA A 391 5.28 7.93 10.39
N VAL A 392 6.30 7.73 11.22
CA VAL A 392 6.23 7.79 12.67
C VAL A 392 7.04 9.00 13.14
N ILE A 393 6.37 9.93 13.81
CA ILE A 393 6.95 11.18 14.31
C ILE A 393 7.10 11.07 15.81
N ASP A 394 8.33 11.28 16.29
CA ASP A 394 8.69 11.33 17.72
C ASP A 394 8.26 10.09 18.54
N ASN A 395 8.07 8.93 17.91
CA ASN A 395 7.52 7.69 18.47
C ASN A 395 6.11 7.86 19.08
N ARG A 396 5.34 8.82 18.62
CA ARG A 396 4.03 9.16 19.22
C ARG A 396 2.92 9.37 18.21
N LYS A 397 3.24 9.89 17.03
CA LYS A 397 2.26 10.19 15.99
C LYS A 397 2.54 9.34 14.76
N VAL A 398 1.52 8.66 14.26
CA VAL A 398 1.58 7.91 13.01
C VAL A 398 0.79 8.67 11.96
N ILE A 399 1.37 8.87 10.80
CA ILE A 399 0.68 9.32 9.58
C ILE A 399 0.63 8.12 8.66
N THR A 400 -0.54 7.76 8.17
CA THR A 400 -0.69 6.60 7.27
C THR A 400 -1.88 6.75 6.34
N GLY A 401 -1.97 5.91 5.30
CA GLY A 401 -3.07 5.89 4.34
C GLY A 401 -2.64 5.45 2.94
N SER A 402 -3.44 5.84 1.96
CA SER A 402 -3.18 5.51 0.55
C SER A 402 -2.47 6.63 -0.24
N PHE A 403 -2.39 7.85 0.32
CA PHE A 403 -1.84 9.03 -0.34
C PHE A 403 -0.33 8.89 -0.61
N ASN A 404 0.08 8.90 -1.88
CA ASN A 404 1.50 8.97 -2.24
C ASN A 404 2.06 10.36 -1.93
N TRP A 405 3.30 10.44 -1.49
CA TRP A 405 3.94 11.72 -1.18
C TRP A 405 4.48 12.38 -2.45
N SER A 406 3.55 12.69 -3.35
CA SER A 406 3.81 13.21 -4.68
C SER A 406 2.84 14.33 -5.06
N PRO A 407 3.22 15.25 -5.96
CA PRO A 407 2.33 16.32 -6.45
C PRO A 407 1.12 15.83 -7.26
N SER A 408 1.12 14.56 -7.67
CA SER A 408 0.05 13.92 -8.45
C SER A 408 -0.93 13.10 -7.60
N ALA A 409 -0.74 13.07 -6.28
CA ALA A 409 -1.59 12.30 -5.37
C ALA A 409 -2.80 13.09 -4.85
#